data_90fe6f3cbe5657c8321148d89f1a67a6
#
_entry.id   90fe6f3cbe5657c8321148d89f1a67a6
#
_cell.length_a   1.000
_cell.length_b   1.000
_cell.length_c   1.000
_cell.angle_alpha   90.00
_cell.angle_beta   90.00
_cell.angle_gamma   90.00
#
_symmetry.space_group_name_H-M   'P 1'
#
loop_
_entity.id
_entity.type
_entity.pdbx_description
1 polymer ?
#
loop_
_entity_poly.entity_id
_entity_poly.type
_entity_poly.pdbx_seq_one_letter_code
_entity_poly.pdbx_strand_id
1 'polypeptide(L)'
;MKNLFFYFRTLMVLAVLFISCDRNEDDGTNTATSSTAGFTWREDSQTAPEQKASSAYFQGSSIFALNASNATVFEINLMKSSAVGTYTFDGDYIKGTALVYVTKNFNATGGTITITEKTDSKVSGKFEATGTGNGITKVYGTFTGIGVK
;
A
#
# COMPACT_ATOMS: atom_id res chain seq x y z
N MET A 1 -50.52 -38.02 37.95
CA MET A 1 -49.44 -38.31 36.95
C MET A 1 -49.72 -37.72 35.58
N LYS A 2 -50.11 -36.42 35.50
CA LYS A 2 -50.39 -35.74 34.20
C LYS A 2 -49.52 -34.51 33.90
N ASN A 3 -48.63 -34.15 34.80
CA ASN A 3 -47.85 -32.92 34.62
C ASN A 3 -46.37 -33.12 34.28
N LEU A 4 -45.92 -34.40 34.17
CA LEU A 4 -44.53 -34.71 33.86
C LEU A 4 -44.23 -34.69 32.37
N PHE A 5 -45.23 -34.88 31.51
CA PHE A 5 -45.07 -34.87 30.05
C PHE A 5 -44.98 -33.44 29.46
N PHE A 6 -45.46 -32.43 30.15
CA PHE A 6 -45.41 -31.07 29.62
C PHE A 6 -44.03 -30.40 29.78
N TYR A 7 -43.29 -30.77 30.82
CA TYR A 7 -41.95 -30.24 31.03
C TYR A 7 -40.89 -30.85 30.09
N PHE A 8 -41.13 -32.05 29.63
CA PHE A 8 -40.19 -32.68 28.70
C PHE A 8 -40.28 -32.16 27.26
N ARG A 9 -41.45 -31.66 26.87
CA ARG A 9 -41.61 -31.04 25.55
C ARG A 9 -41.05 -29.60 25.46
N THR A 10 -41.06 -28.88 26.57
CA THR A 10 -40.55 -27.51 26.62
C THR A 10 -39.01 -27.47 26.70
N LEU A 11 -38.41 -28.51 27.29
CA LEU A 11 -36.95 -28.60 27.39
C LEU A 11 -36.28 -28.99 26.05
N MET A 12 -37.02 -29.73 25.20
CA MET A 12 -36.47 -30.17 23.91
C MET A 12 -36.49 -29.09 22.83
N VAL A 13 -37.30 -28.07 22.97
CA VAL A 13 -37.36 -26.92 22.04
C VAL A 13 -36.26 -25.91 22.32
N LEU A 14 -35.72 -25.86 23.55
CA LEU A 14 -34.65 -24.95 23.91
C LEU A 14 -33.24 -25.44 23.56
N ALA A 15 -33.10 -26.75 23.26
CA ALA A 15 -31.79 -27.35 22.92
C ALA A 15 -31.43 -27.24 21.42
N VAL A 16 -32.33 -26.76 20.57
CA VAL A 16 -32.11 -26.68 19.11
C VAL A 16 -31.57 -25.32 18.67
N LEU A 17 -31.46 -24.36 19.58
CA LEU A 17 -31.01 -22.99 19.24
C LEU A 17 -29.50 -22.72 19.43
N PHE A 18 -28.72 -23.74 19.81
CA PHE A 18 -27.26 -23.55 20.00
C PHE A 18 -26.39 -24.40 19.03
N ILE A 19 -26.97 -24.90 17.93
CA ILE A 19 -26.19 -25.49 16.86
C ILE A 19 -26.32 -24.56 15.64
N SER A 20 -25.75 -23.39 15.76
CA SER A 20 -25.53 -22.53 14.61
C SER A 20 -24.19 -21.85 14.78
N CYS A 21 -23.36 -22.09 13.78
CA CYS A 21 -22.10 -21.44 13.51
C CYS A 21 -20.85 -22.07 14.10
N ASP A 22 -20.46 -23.19 13.52
CA ASP A 22 -19.07 -23.34 13.14
C ASP A 22 -19.05 -23.98 11.74
N ARG A 23 -19.36 -23.15 10.76
CA ARG A 23 -19.01 -23.40 9.37
C ARG A 23 -17.72 -22.64 9.12
N ASN A 24 -16.60 -23.33 9.30
CA ASN A 24 -15.43 -23.04 8.53
C ASN A 24 -15.75 -23.38 7.06
N GLU A 25 -16.44 -22.49 6.40
CA GLU A 25 -16.35 -22.39 4.96
C GLU A 25 -15.04 -21.66 4.71
N ASP A 26 -14.04 -22.46 4.34
CA ASP A 26 -12.83 -22.03 3.65
C ASP A 26 -13.26 -21.53 2.25
N ASP A 27 -14.07 -20.48 2.26
CA ASP A 27 -14.39 -19.71 1.09
C ASP A 27 -13.29 -18.70 0.97
N GLY A 28 -12.41 -18.94 -0.01
CA GLY A 28 -11.36 -18.04 -0.44
C GLY A 28 -11.92 -16.69 -0.85
N THR A 29 -12.57 -16.02 0.06
CA THR A 29 -12.91 -14.61 -0.05
C THR A 29 -11.59 -13.86 0.05
N ASN A 30 -11.01 -13.56 -1.09
CA ASN A 30 -10.11 -12.45 -1.23
C ASN A 30 -10.80 -11.23 -0.60
N THR A 31 -10.63 -11.10 0.69
CA THR A 31 -10.92 -9.85 1.37
C THR A 31 -9.91 -8.88 0.77
N ALA A 32 -10.35 -8.18 -0.27
CA ALA A 32 -9.63 -7.04 -0.78
C ALA A 32 -9.46 -6.13 0.43
N THR A 33 -8.30 -6.23 1.07
CA THR A 33 -7.90 -5.33 2.14
C THR A 33 -8.00 -3.95 1.52
N SER A 34 -9.01 -3.18 1.92
CA SER A 34 -9.18 -1.80 1.50
C SER A 34 -7.92 -1.07 1.93
N SER A 35 -6.93 -1.04 1.04
CA SER A 35 -5.67 -0.39 1.33
C SER A 35 -5.95 1.10 1.44
N THR A 36 -5.78 1.64 2.63
CA THR A 36 -5.90 3.07 2.87
C THR A 36 -4.94 3.80 1.93
N ALA A 37 -5.47 4.78 1.18
CA ALA A 37 -4.66 5.61 0.30
C ALA A 37 -3.46 6.18 1.05
N GLY A 38 -2.28 6.11 0.45
CA GLY A 38 -1.08 6.62 1.10
C GLY A 38 0.22 6.24 0.42
N PHE A 39 1.31 6.75 0.98
CA PHE A 39 2.67 6.50 0.57
C PHE A 39 3.50 6.11 1.79
N THR A 40 4.14 4.94 1.74
CA THR A 40 4.99 4.42 2.83
C THR A 40 6.34 3.98 2.30
N TRP A 41 7.36 3.96 3.18
CA TRP A 41 8.70 3.49 2.81
C TRP A 41 9.48 2.92 3.99
N ARG A 42 10.57 2.22 3.67
CA ARG A 42 11.56 1.68 4.61
C ARG A 42 12.96 1.96 4.07
N GLU A 43 13.92 2.20 4.96
CA GLU A 43 15.31 2.50 4.63
C GLU A 43 16.16 1.25 4.81
N ASP A 44 17.06 0.98 3.86
CA ASP A 44 18.09 -0.07 3.82
C ASP A 44 17.61 -1.53 3.98
N SER A 45 16.47 -1.78 4.62
CA SER A 45 15.90 -3.12 4.82
C SER A 45 14.39 -3.13 4.69
N GLN A 46 13.85 -4.20 4.10
CA GLN A 46 12.39 -4.42 4.05
C GLN A 46 11.78 -4.71 5.43
N THR A 47 12.59 -5.06 6.42
CA THR A 47 12.18 -5.27 7.81
C THR A 47 12.40 -4.04 8.70
N ALA A 48 12.99 -2.97 8.16
CA ALA A 48 13.14 -1.72 8.90
C ALA A 48 11.79 -1.11 9.27
N PRO A 49 11.71 -0.26 10.28
CA PRO A 49 10.48 0.44 10.64
C PRO A 49 9.88 1.18 9.43
N GLU A 50 8.58 0.99 9.22
CA GLU A 50 7.87 1.68 8.15
C GLU A 50 7.65 3.15 8.51
N GLN A 51 7.94 4.01 7.55
CA GLN A 51 7.66 5.43 7.59
C GLN A 51 6.49 5.72 6.65
N LYS A 52 5.75 6.81 6.92
CA LYS A 52 4.58 7.21 6.15
C LYS A 52 4.60 8.70 5.84
N ALA A 53 4.26 9.05 4.61
CA ALA A 53 4.01 10.43 4.22
C ALA A 53 2.65 10.91 4.78
N SER A 54 2.56 12.20 5.07
CA SER A 54 1.30 12.82 5.50
C SER A 54 0.30 12.92 4.35
N SER A 55 0.80 13.14 3.14
CA SER A 55 0.00 13.11 1.92
C SER A 55 0.89 12.70 0.73
N ALA A 56 0.24 12.21 -0.34
CA ALA A 56 0.92 11.96 -1.60
C ALA A 56 -0.05 12.16 -2.77
N TYR A 57 0.50 12.51 -3.93
CA TYR A 57 -0.26 12.70 -5.17
C TYR A 57 0.61 12.44 -6.39
N PHE A 58 -0.06 12.19 -7.51
CA PHE A 58 0.54 12.14 -8.84
C PHE A 58 0.15 13.40 -9.61
N GLN A 59 1.12 14.07 -10.20
CA GLN A 59 0.89 15.26 -11.04
C GLN A 59 1.85 15.27 -12.23
N GLY A 60 1.30 15.49 -13.42
CA GLY A 60 2.08 15.42 -14.65
C GLY A 60 2.65 14.01 -14.87
N SER A 61 3.94 13.85 -14.70
CA SER A 61 4.63 12.55 -14.77
C SER A 61 5.33 12.19 -13.46
N SER A 62 4.98 12.86 -12.34
CA SER A 62 5.70 12.70 -11.08
C SER A 62 4.78 12.32 -9.93
N ILE A 63 5.31 11.50 -9.03
CA ILE A 63 4.72 11.18 -7.72
C ILE A 63 5.43 12.05 -6.68
N PHE A 64 4.65 12.75 -5.89
CA PHE A 64 5.12 13.55 -4.76
C PHE A 64 4.60 12.97 -3.46
N ALA A 65 5.48 12.78 -2.48
CA ALA A 65 5.11 12.46 -1.10
C ALA A 65 5.55 13.59 -0.18
N LEU A 66 4.64 14.05 0.68
CA LEU A 66 4.83 15.22 1.51
C LEU A 66 4.79 14.87 3.00
N ASN A 67 5.51 15.62 3.81
CA ASN A 67 5.41 15.58 5.27
C ASN A 67 4.24 16.43 5.79
N ALA A 68 4.08 16.47 7.11
CA ALA A 68 3.02 17.26 7.77
C ALA A 68 3.11 18.77 7.53
N SER A 69 4.28 19.28 7.17
CA SER A 69 4.50 20.70 6.82
C SER A 69 4.33 20.97 5.33
N ASN A 70 3.80 20.02 4.56
CA ASN A 70 3.67 20.07 3.10
C ASN A 70 5.01 20.20 2.35
N ALA A 71 6.13 19.88 2.98
CA ALA A 71 7.41 19.81 2.30
C ALA A 71 7.57 18.44 1.62
N THR A 72 8.16 18.45 0.43
CA THR A 72 8.44 17.22 -0.35
C THR A 72 9.45 16.35 0.38
N VAL A 73 9.07 15.09 0.62
CA VAL A 73 9.92 14.03 1.15
C VAL A 73 10.46 13.18 0.02
N PHE A 74 9.58 12.75 -0.89
CA PHE A 74 9.94 12.03 -2.11
C PHE A 74 9.41 12.73 -3.35
N GLU A 75 10.22 12.67 -4.39
CA GLU A 75 9.81 12.93 -5.76
C GLU A 75 10.25 11.75 -6.62
N ILE A 76 9.29 11.13 -7.31
CA ILE A 76 9.56 10.06 -8.27
C ILE A 76 9.09 10.54 -9.64
N ASN A 77 10.03 10.69 -10.56
CA ASN A 77 9.79 11.19 -11.89
C ASN A 77 9.70 10.03 -12.89
N LEU A 78 8.65 10.01 -13.69
CA LEU A 78 8.30 8.98 -14.66
C LEU A 78 8.21 9.55 -16.08
N MET A 79 9.19 10.36 -16.50
CA MET A 79 9.16 11.07 -17.78
C MET A 79 9.12 10.12 -18.98
N LYS A 80 9.71 8.93 -18.87
CA LYS A 80 9.70 7.94 -19.92
C LYS A 80 8.32 7.35 -20.16
N SER A 81 7.62 7.00 -19.10
CA SER A 81 6.23 6.53 -19.11
C SER A 81 5.69 6.46 -17.70
N SER A 82 4.41 6.78 -17.53
CA SER A 82 3.67 6.63 -16.28
C SER A 82 2.49 5.65 -16.42
N ALA A 83 2.45 4.81 -17.46
CA ALA A 83 1.46 3.75 -17.62
C ALA A 83 1.66 2.62 -16.60
N VAL A 84 0.71 1.71 -16.49
CA VAL A 84 0.89 0.45 -15.73
C VAL A 84 2.07 -0.31 -16.33
N GLY A 85 3.02 -0.74 -15.48
CA GLY A 85 4.24 -1.40 -15.91
C GLY A 85 5.39 -1.21 -14.92
N THR A 86 6.55 -1.78 -15.25
CA THR A 86 7.78 -1.69 -14.45
C THR A 86 8.83 -0.86 -15.19
N TYR A 87 9.44 0.07 -14.48
CA TYR A 87 10.44 1.01 -15.01
C TYR A 87 11.68 0.97 -14.13
N THR A 88 12.87 1.03 -14.77
CA THR A 88 14.15 1.07 -14.06
C THR A 88 14.53 2.51 -13.74
N PHE A 89 15.00 2.77 -12.55
CA PHE A 89 15.60 4.06 -12.19
C PHE A 89 16.94 4.20 -12.92
N ASP A 90 17.05 5.19 -13.78
CA ASP A 90 18.23 5.53 -14.56
C ASP A 90 18.85 6.89 -14.15
N GLY A 91 18.20 7.57 -13.22
CA GLY A 91 18.62 8.88 -12.73
C GLY A 91 18.40 10.05 -13.70
N ASP A 92 17.78 9.80 -14.85
CA ASP A 92 17.49 10.85 -15.84
C ASP A 92 16.14 11.54 -15.51
N TYR A 93 16.22 12.75 -14.98
CA TYR A 93 15.06 13.57 -14.63
C TYR A 93 14.32 14.18 -15.82
N ILE A 94 14.92 14.17 -16.99
CA ILE A 94 14.37 14.84 -18.17
C ILE A 94 13.66 13.84 -19.11
N LYS A 95 14.21 12.65 -19.27
CA LYS A 95 13.73 11.66 -20.24
C LYS A 95 13.54 10.26 -19.67
N GLY A 96 13.98 10.04 -18.43
CA GLY A 96 14.06 8.73 -17.80
C GLY A 96 13.09 8.54 -16.64
N THR A 97 13.55 7.74 -15.70
CA THR A 97 12.86 7.47 -14.43
C THR A 97 13.84 7.74 -13.29
N ALA A 98 13.50 8.69 -12.43
CA ALA A 98 14.35 9.11 -11.34
C ALA A 98 13.60 9.14 -10.00
N LEU A 99 14.32 8.96 -8.90
CA LEU A 99 13.79 9.10 -7.55
C LEU A 99 14.76 9.92 -6.71
N VAL A 100 14.21 10.93 -6.03
CA VAL A 100 14.88 11.69 -4.97
C VAL A 100 14.17 11.50 -3.66
N TYR A 101 14.91 11.16 -2.61
CA TYR A 101 14.45 11.24 -1.23
C TYR A 101 15.10 12.48 -0.60
N VAL A 102 14.35 13.56 -0.58
CA VAL A 102 14.85 14.93 -0.35
C VAL A 102 15.51 15.07 1.03
N THR A 103 14.84 14.59 2.09
CA THR A 103 15.34 14.75 3.47
C THR A 103 16.63 13.97 3.76
N LYS A 104 16.94 12.96 2.95
CA LYS A 104 18.17 12.16 3.03
C LYS A 104 19.18 12.52 1.96
N ASN A 105 18.88 13.50 1.11
CA ASN A 105 19.71 13.83 -0.05
C ASN A 105 20.06 12.57 -0.88
N PHE A 106 19.11 11.62 -0.96
CA PHE A 106 19.30 10.35 -1.66
C PHE A 106 18.82 10.47 -3.09
N ASN A 107 19.67 10.06 -4.02
CA ASN A 107 19.36 9.97 -5.44
C ASN A 107 19.47 8.52 -5.88
N ALA A 108 18.42 7.99 -6.52
CA ALA A 108 18.44 6.66 -7.07
C ALA A 108 19.35 6.58 -8.29
N THR A 109 20.22 5.58 -8.31
CA THR A 109 21.09 5.22 -9.45
C THR A 109 20.75 3.86 -10.02
N GLY A 110 19.76 3.16 -9.43
CA GLY A 110 19.30 1.84 -9.87
C GLY A 110 18.06 1.40 -9.09
N GLY A 111 17.56 0.21 -9.41
CA GLY A 111 16.32 -0.31 -8.87
C GLY A 111 15.14 -0.10 -9.80
N THR A 112 13.93 -0.34 -9.33
CA THR A 112 12.72 -0.30 -10.15
C THR A 112 11.53 0.32 -9.43
N ILE A 113 10.62 0.88 -10.23
CA ILE A 113 9.26 1.23 -9.80
C ILE A 113 8.27 0.44 -10.65
N THR A 114 7.26 -0.13 -10.02
CA THR A 114 6.14 -0.80 -10.70
C THR A 114 4.86 -0.03 -10.42
N ILE A 115 4.23 0.49 -11.47
CA ILE A 115 2.87 1.04 -11.43
C ILE A 115 1.92 -0.13 -11.60
N THR A 116 1.13 -0.43 -10.60
CA THR A 116 0.17 -1.56 -10.60
C THR A 116 -1.22 -1.14 -11.00
N GLU A 117 -1.56 0.13 -10.78
CA GLU A 117 -2.84 0.72 -11.15
C GLU A 117 -2.63 2.19 -11.54
N LYS A 118 -3.31 2.62 -12.60
CA LYS A 118 -3.42 4.03 -12.96
C LYS A 118 -4.77 4.29 -13.62
N THR A 119 -5.51 5.21 -13.05
CA THR A 119 -6.77 5.75 -13.57
C THR A 119 -6.68 7.26 -13.65
N ASP A 120 -7.73 7.93 -14.11
CA ASP A 120 -7.78 9.40 -14.15
C ASP A 120 -7.77 10.03 -12.75
N SER A 121 -8.11 9.27 -11.71
CA SER A 121 -8.25 9.79 -10.33
C SER A 121 -7.23 9.25 -9.35
N LYS A 122 -6.56 8.13 -9.64
CA LYS A 122 -5.64 7.49 -8.69
C LYS A 122 -4.52 6.68 -9.35
N VAL A 123 -3.42 6.54 -8.60
CA VAL A 123 -2.26 5.72 -8.97
C VAL A 123 -1.85 4.86 -7.77
N SER A 124 -1.46 3.61 -8.04
CA SER A 124 -0.93 2.67 -7.05
C SER A 124 0.32 1.97 -7.61
N GLY A 125 1.22 1.58 -6.72
CA GLY A 125 2.42 0.86 -7.10
C GLY A 125 3.40 0.65 -5.96
N LYS A 126 4.59 0.20 -6.31
CA LYS A 126 5.70 -0.05 -5.39
C LYS A 126 7.03 0.28 -6.04
N PHE A 127 8.04 0.52 -5.22
CA PHE A 127 9.40 0.75 -5.72
C PHE A 127 10.46 0.15 -4.79
N GLU A 128 11.58 -0.17 -5.38
CA GLU A 128 12.84 -0.45 -4.72
C GLU A 128 13.92 0.36 -5.44
N ALA A 129 14.61 1.22 -4.71
CA ALA A 129 15.65 2.08 -5.26
C ALA A 129 16.98 1.82 -4.55
N THR A 130 18.05 1.76 -5.33
CA THR A 130 19.44 1.77 -4.85
C THR A 130 20.08 3.09 -5.26
N GLY A 131 20.93 3.62 -4.40
CA GLY A 131 21.55 4.92 -4.66
C GLY A 131 22.46 5.35 -3.50
N THR A 132 22.68 6.64 -3.43
CA THR A 132 23.49 7.23 -2.35
C THR A 132 22.76 8.40 -1.72
N GLY A 133 22.80 8.46 -0.38
CA GLY A 133 22.20 9.52 0.40
C GLY A 133 22.84 9.59 1.79
N ASN A 134 22.36 10.47 2.64
CA ASN A 134 22.86 10.66 3.99
C ASN A 134 22.50 9.45 4.87
N GLY A 135 23.45 8.49 4.98
CA GLY A 135 23.33 7.31 5.82
C GLY A 135 22.43 6.19 5.29
N ILE A 136 22.01 6.25 4.02
CA ILE A 136 21.19 5.21 3.37
C ILE A 136 21.72 4.87 1.98
N THR A 137 21.51 3.62 1.57
CA THR A 137 21.89 3.09 0.25
C THR A 137 20.73 2.47 -0.51
N LYS A 138 19.63 2.19 0.19
CA LYS A 138 18.41 1.61 -0.41
C LYS A 138 17.15 2.22 0.19
N VAL A 139 16.10 2.24 -0.62
CA VAL A 139 14.75 2.61 -0.18
C VAL A 139 13.74 1.68 -0.82
N TYR A 140 12.84 1.16 -0.01
CA TYR A 140 11.69 0.37 -0.44
C TYR A 140 10.42 1.13 -0.13
N GLY A 141 9.46 1.17 -1.04
CA GLY A 141 8.22 1.87 -0.74
C GLY A 141 7.03 1.37 -1.54
N THR A 142 5.86 1.75 -1.05
CA THR A 142 4.58 1.50 -1.70
C THR A 142 3.74 2.77 -1.71
N PHE A 143 2.95 2.93 -2.75
CA PHE A 143 1.94 3.96 -2.83
C PHE A 143 0.64 3.34 -3.31
N THR A 144 -0.45 3.67 -2.64
CA THR A 144 -1.74 3.05 -2.86
C THR A 144 -2.80 4.11 -2.99
N GLY A 145 -3.53 4.11 -4.11
CA GLY A 145 -4.68 5.00 -4.33
C GLY A 145 -4.36 6.49 -4.16
N ILE A 146 -3.10 6.92 -4.43
CA ILE A 146 -2.76 8.34 -4.35
C ILE A 146 -3.47 9.11 -5.44
N GLY A 147 -4.00 10.30 -5.11
CA GLY A 147 -4.80 11.11 -6.02
C GLY A 147 -4.01 11.65 -7.21
N VAL A 148 -4.65 11.75 -8.37
CA VAL A 148 -4.15 12.46 -9.56
C VAL A 148 -4.61 13.92 -9.48
N LYS A 149 -3.68 14.87 -9.73
CA LYS A 149 -3.93 16.32 -9.76
C LYS A 149 -3.70 16.90 -11.14
#